data_e2af4791566cf9650bc457059456966f
#
_entry.id   e2af4791566cf9650bc457059456966f
#
_cell.length_a   1.000
_cell.length_b   1.000
_cell.length_c   1.000
_cell.angle_alpha   90.00
_cell.angle_beta   90.00
_cell.angle_gamma   90.00
#
_symmetry.space_group_name_H-M   'P 1'
#
loop_
_entity.id
_entity.type
_entity.pdbx_description
1 polymer ?
#
loop_
_entity_poly.entity_id
_entity_poly.type
_entity_poly.pdbx_seq_one_letter_code
_entity_poly.pdbx_strand_id
1 'polypeptide(L)'
;MAKEHSVYELNRIQQYIMQMRPVLKKEALFSDGTKDYRNPTEPEAGEKVTIRFRTGKNNVDIVWLCTDCEHYKMKKTESDREFDYYAVEMTMGEEPFYYYFEVASGLLHVFFDRYGVSKERRDAYRFCIIPGFSTPEWSKGAVMYQILVDRFYNGDPANDVLTDEYYYIKTPSKKMEDWNQCPSDFSVGEFYGGDLEGVRQKLGYLQNLGVEVIYFNPLFVSPSNHKYDIQDYDHIDPHYGKIVVDEGELLQSGTTDNSKATRYVNRVTNRENLEASNAFFAELVREIHARGMKVILDGVFNHCGSFNKWLDREKIYHANGGYEDGAFLSKESPYRSFFGFRDENGWPDNTSYEGWWDYDTLPKLNYEDSEELYDYILGIAAKWVSAPYYVDGWRLDVCLLYTSPSPRDRQKS
;
A
#
# COMPACT_ATOMS: atom_id res chain seq x y z
N MET A 1 17.09 -25.55 -66.84
CA MET A 1 16.02 -26.40 -66.29
C MET A 1 16.08 -26.28 -64.78
N ALA A 2 15.11 -25.61 -64.20
CA ALA A 2 14.99 -25.56 -62.73
C ALA A 2 14.53 -26.96 -62.25
N LYS A 3 15.25 -27.61 -61.36
CA LYS A 3 14.81 -28.84 -60.71
C LYS A 3 13.54 -28.56 -59.93
N GLU A 4 12.41 -29.14 -60.32
CA GLU A 4 11.22 -29.18 -59.49
C GLU A 4 11.57 -30.03 -58.24
N HIS A 5 11.64 -29.42 -57.08
CA HIS A 5 11.76 -30.15 -55.82
C HIS A 5 10.44 -30.79 -55.47
N SER A 6 10.48 -32.06 -55.05
CA SER A 6 9.31 -32.76 -54.54
C SER A 6 8.80 -32.07 -53.26
N VAL A 7 7.51 -32.21 -52.94
CA VAL A 7 6.92 -31.72 -51.68
C VAL A 7 7.70 -32.21 -50.44
N TYR A 8 8.24 -33.41 -50.53
CA TYR A 8 9.07 -33.98 -49.47
C TYR A 8 10.42 -33.26 -49.32
N GLU A 9 11.09 -32.91 -50.42
CA GLU A 9 12.34 -32.15 -50.40
C GLU A 9 12.12 -30.73 -49.91
N LEU A 10 11.02 -30.08 -50.33
CA LEU A 10 10.63 -28.77 -49.83
C LEU A 10 10.37 -28.78 -48.31
N ASN A 11 9.68 -29.79 -47.82
CA ASN A 11 9.47 -29.96 -46.37
C ASN A 11 10.78 -30.19 -45.60
N ARG A 12 11.70 -30.98 -46.14
CA ARG A 12 13.05 -31.19 -45.56
C ARG A 12 13.86 -29.89 -45.55
N ILE A 13 13.85 -29.16 -46.64
CA ILE A 13 14.55 -27.87 -46.73
C ILE A 13 13.93 -26.90 -45.71
N GLN A 14 12.62 -26.85 -45.62
CA GLN A 14 11.91 -26.01 -44.64
C GLN A 14 12.25 -26.40 -43.18
N GLN A 15 12.25 -27.69 -42.86
CA GLN A 15 12.70 -28.19 -41.56
C GLN A 15 14.17 -27.85 -41.29
N TYR A 16 15.03 -27.97 -42.26
CA TYR A 16 16.46 -27.65 -42.14
C TYR A 16 16.67 -26.15 -41.92
N ILE A 17 15.95 -25.28 -42.65
CA ILE A 17 15.97 -23.83 -42.48
C ILE A 17 15.47 -23.47 -41.07
N MET A 18 14.43 -24.15 -40.58
CA MET A 18 13.91 -23.94 -39.24
C MET A 18 14.91 -24.33 -38.13
N GLN A 19 15.66 -25.43 -38.34
CA GLN A 19 16.74 -25.84 -37.42
C GLN A 19 17.94 -24.91 -37.46
N MET A 20 18.19 -24.24 -38.56
CA MET A 20 19.27 -23.25 -38.69
C MET A 20 18.93 -21.86 -38.20
N ARG A 21 17.64 -21.55 -37.96
CA ARG A 21 17.24 -20.28 -37.36
C ARG A 21 17.65 -20.24 -35.87
N PRO A 22 18.17 -19.13 -35.41
CA PRO A 22 18.43 -18.98 -33.99
C PRO A 22 17.12 -19.13 -33.20
N VAL A 23 17.18 -19.90 -32.11
CA VAL A 23 16.06 -20.03 -31.17
C VAL A 23 15.66 -18.63 -30.70
N LEU A 24 14.37 -18.34 -30.66
CA LEU A 24 13.87 -17.07 -30.13
C LEU A 24 14.40 -16.88 -28.68
N LYS A 25 15.23 -15.87 -28.50
CA LYS A 25 15.78 -15.49 -27.20
C LYS A 25 14.74 -14.71 -26.41
N LYS A 26 13.88 -15.41 -25.68
CA LYS A 26 12.76 -14.82 -24.94
C LYS A 26 13.25 -13.83 -23.88
N GLU A 27 14.39 -14.07 -23.27
CA GLU A 27 15.01 -13.23 -22.25
C GLU A 27 15.49 -11.89 -22.82
N ALA A 28 15.66 -11.79 -24.12
CA ALA A 28 16.03 -10.55 -24.81
C ALA A 28 14.82 -9.68 -25.18
N LEU A 29 13.60 -10.25 -25.15
CA LEU A 29 12.37 -9.51 -25.39
C LEU A 29 12.07 -8.65 -24.17
N PHE A 30 11.94 -7.33 -24.39
CA PHE A 30 11.72 -6.41 -23.30
C PHE A 30 11.08 -5.09 -23.75
N SER A 31 10.16 -4.61 -22.95
CA SER A 31 9.63 -3.25 -22.90
C SER A 31 9.02 -3.01 -21.53
N ASP A 32 9.01 -1.75 -21.12
CA ASP A 32 8.38 -1.33 -19.87
C ASP A 32 7.81 0.11 -19.98
N GLY A 33 7.47 0.71 -18.87
CA GLY A 33 6.94 2.08 -18.82
C GLY A 33 8.00 3.15 -18.61
N THR A 34 9.30 2.81 -18.58
CA THR A 34 10.37 3.78 -18.37
C THR A 34 10.64 4.63 -19.60
N LYS A 35 11.31 5.77 -19.43
CA LYS A 35 11.63 6.70 -20.52
C LYS A 35 12.43 6.07 -21.67
N ASP A 36 13.13 4.97 -21.41
CA ASP A 36 13.90 4.27 -22.44
C ASP A 36 12.99 3.49 -23.40
N TYR A 37 11.79 3.12 -22.95
CA TYR A 37 10.82 2.35 -23.75
C TYR A 37 9.49 3.07 -23.99
N ARG A 38 9.20 4.17 -23.28
CA ARG A 38 8.02 5.00 -23.46
C ARG A 38 8.37 6.46 -23.24
N ASN A 39 8.33 7.26 -24.29
CA ASN A 39 8.68 8.68 -24.19
C ASN A 39 7.66 9.57 -24.96
N PRO A 40 6.99 10.53 -24.27
CA PRO A 40 7.03 10.75 -22.82
C PRO A 40 6.41 9.59 -22.02
N THR A 41 6.83 9.45 -20.76
CA THR A 41 6.32 8.39 -19.86
C THR A 41 4.90 8.63 -19.40
N GLU A 42 4.51 9.87 -19.28
CA GLU A 42 3.22 10.37 -18.78
C GLU A 42 2.70 11.43 -19.75
N PRO A 43 2.11 11.00 -20.89
CA PRO A 43 1.67 11.92 -21.93
C PRO A 43 0.32 12.55 -21.61
N GLU A 44 0.12 13.76 -22.15
CA GLU A 44 -1.18 14.41 -22.22
C GLU A 44 -2.02 13.86 -23.39
N ALA A 45 -3.33 14.13 -23.35
CA ALA A 45 -4.21 13.85 -24.47
C ALA A 45 -3.78 14.66 -25.70
N GLY A 46 -3.75 14.02 -26.88
CA GLY A 46 -3.26 14.62 -28.13
C GLY A 46 -1.74 14.56 -28.30
N GLU A 47 -0.99 14.20 -27.27
CA GLU A 47 0.46 14.12 -27.35
C GLU A 47 0.92 12.84 -28.06
N LYS A 48 2.08 12.92 -28.74
CA LYS A 48 2.71 11.80 -29.41
C LYS A 48 3.65 11.07 -28.46
N VAL A 49 3.49 9.75 -28.39
CA VAL A 49 4.31 8.86 -27.55
C VAL A 49 5.07 7.90 -28.44
N THR A 50 6.37 7.85 -28.27
CA THR A 50 7.21 6.81 -28.87
C THR A 50 7.26 5.61 -27.92
N ILE A 51 6.77 4.46 -28.39
CA ILE A 51 6.85 3.19 -27.67
C ILE A 51 7.91 2.33 -28.32
N ARG A 52 8.82 1.79 -27.50
CA ARG A 52 9.96 0.97 -27.94
C ARG A 52 9.83 -0.47 -27.44
N PHE A 53 10.45 -1.37 -28.18
CA PHE A 53 10.55 -2.79 -27.84
C PHE A 53 11.94 -3.31 -28.19
N ARG A 54 12.54 -4.08 -27.31
CA ARG A 54 13.88 -4.68 -27.49
C ARG A 54 13.76 -6.16 -27.82
N THR A 55 14.61 -6.65 -28.72
CA THR A 55 14.73 -8.07 -29.06
C THR A 55 16.20 -8.48 -29.08
N GLY A 56 16.50 -9.77 -29.12
CA GLY A 56 17.84 -10.22 -29.48
C GLY A 56 18.21 -9.80 -30.91
N LYS A 57 19.51 -9.50 -31.14
CA LYS A 57 20.00 -9.06 -32.44
C LYS A 57 19.71 -10.10 -33.52
N ASN A 58 19.06 -9.65 -34.60
CA ASN A 58 18.66 -10.48 -35.75
C ASN A 58 17.85 -11.74 -35.37
N ASN A 59 17.09 -11.66 -34.28
CA ASN A 59 16.43 -12.82 -33.69
C ASN A 59 14.91 -12.89 -33.97
N VAL A 60 14.32 -11.81 -34.47
CA VAL A 60 12.88 -11.76 -34.79
C VAL A 60 12.66 -11.26 -36.23
N ASP A 61 11.57 -11.66 -36.84
CA ASP A 61 11.19 -11.20 -38.17
C ASP A 61 10.31 -9.95 -38.10
N ILE A 62 9.45 -9.86 -37.10
CA ILE A 62 8.50 -8.75 -36.94
C ILE A 62 8.10 -8.55 -35.49
N VAL A 63 7.88 -7.30 -35.16
CA VAL A 63 7.30 -6.85 -33.89
C VAL A 63 6.08 -5.99 -34.17
N TRP A 64 4.98 -6.29 -33.49
CA TRP A 64 3.76 -5.50 -33.51
C TRP A 64 3.46 -4.94 -32.14
N LEU A 65 3.01 -3.68 -32.10
CA LEU A 65 2.25 -3.14 -30.96
C LEU A 65 0.78 -3.36 -31.29
N CYS A 66 0.06 -4.00 -30.39
CA CYS A 66 -1.32 -4.41 -30.59
C CYS A 66 -2.24 -3.78 -29.54
N THR A 67 -3.39 -3.31 -29.99
CA THR A 67 -4.53 -2.90 -29.17
C THR A 67 -5.67 -3.92 -29.35
N ASP A 68 -6.83 -3.63 -28.80
CA ASP A 68 -8.02 -4.48 -29.02
C ASP A 68 -8.50 -4.45 -30.48
N CYS A 69 -8.25 -3.35 -31.19
CA CYS A 69 -8.80 -3.09 -32.50
C CYS A 69 -7.75 -3.12 -33.62
N GLU A 70 -6.49 -2.79 -33.30
CA GLU A 70 -5.48 -2.52 -34.33
C GLU A 70 -4.11 -3.12 -34.01
N HIS A 71 -3.35 -3.42 -35.03
CA HIS A 71 -1.98 -3.92 -34.97
C HIS A 71 -1.06 -2.96 -35.70
N TYR A 72 -0.13 -2.35 -34.99
CA TYR A 72 0.82 -1.38 -35.53
C TYR A 72 2.19 -2.05 -35.71
N LYS A 73 2.63 -2.19 -36.96
CA LYS A 73 3.96 -2.72 -37.22
C LYS A 73 5.03 -1.78 -36.71
N MET A 74 5.88 -2.27 -35.82
CA MET A 74 7.00 -1.50 -35.31
C MET A 74 8.17 -1.50 -36.30
N LYS A 75 8.87 -0.36 -36.36
CA LYS A 75 10.06 -0.21 -37.22
C LYS A 75 11.31 -0.43 -36.42
N LYS A 76 12.27 -1.19 -36.93
CA LYS A 76 13.60 -1.28 -36.34
C LYS A 76 14.29 0.09 -36.45
N THR A 77 14.68 0.66 -35.35
CA THR A 77 15.24 2.01 -35.25
C THR A 77 16.71 1.99 -34.88
N GLU A 78 17.13 1.02 -34.08
CA GLU A 78 18.46 0.94 -33.52
C GLU A 78 18.91 -0.51 -33.39
N SER A 79 20.24 -0.71 -33.38
CA SER A 79 20.85 -2.01 -33.15
C SER A 79 22.21 -1.81 -32.45
N ASP A 80 22.43 -2.49 -31.36
CA ASP A 80 23.72 -2.54 -30.69
C ASP A 80 24.44 -3.89 -30.90
N ARG A 81 25.37 -4.25 -30.02
CA ARG A 81 26.11 -5.49 -30.10
C ARG A 81 25.25 -6.73 -29.87
N GLU A 82 24.23 -6.64 -29.01
CA GLU A 82 23.44 -7.77 -28.51
C GLU A 82 21.96 -7.70 -28.87
N PHE A 83 21.43 -6.48 -29.08
CA PHE A 83 20.01 -6.23 -29.21
C PHE A 83 19.65 -5.43 -30.47
N ASP A 84 18.39 -5.62 -30.90
CA ASP A 84 17.69 -4.79 -31.85
C ASP A 84 16.55 -4.06 -31.13
N TYR A 85 16.34 -2.79 -31.48
CA TYR A 85 15.28 -1.96 -30.91
C TYR A 85 14.28 -1.57 -32.00
N TYR A 86 13.02 -1.72 -31.68
CA TYR A 86 11.89 -1.38 -32.53
C TYR A 86 11.11 -0.24 -31.89
N ALA A 87 10.51 0.63 -32.69
CA ALA A 87 9.69 1.72 -32.21
C ALA A 87 8.46 1.95 -33.08
N VAL A 88 7.43 2.52 -32.45
CA VAL A 88 6.25 3.06 -33.10
C VAL A 88 5.84 4.35 -32.37
N GLU A 89 5.34 5.32 -33.13
CA GLU A 89 4.79 6.56 -32.61
C GLU A 89 3.26 6.45 -32.59
N MET A 90 2.66 6.76 -31.44
CA MET A 90 1.23 6.73 -31.21
C MET A 90 0.78 8.12 -30.75
N THR A 91 -0.39 8.59 -31.22
CA THR A 91 -1.02 9.78 -30.67
C THR A 91 -2.04 9.36 -29.62
N MET A 92 -1.94 9.90 -28.40
CA MET A 92 -2.83 9.56 -27.30
C MET A 92 -4.20 10.20 -27.49
N GLY A 93 -5.26 9.43 -27.20
CA GLY A 93 -6.62 9.94 -27.06
C GLY A 93 -6.88 10.52 -25.67
N GLU A 94 -8.13 10.70 -25.32
CA GLU A 94 -8.56 11.09 -23.95
C GLU A 94 -8.73 9.87 -23.05
N GLU A 95 -9.01 8.69 -23.63
CA GLU A 95 -9.28 7.46 -22.91
C GLU A 95 -8.01 6.65 -22.61
N PRO A 96 -8.01 5.79 -21.60
CA PRO A 96 -6.89 4.89 -21.32
C PRO A 96 -6.49 4.04 -22.51
N PHE A 97 -5.22 4.07 -22.89
CA PHE A 97 -4.65 3.34 -24.01
C PHE A 97 -4.03 2.04 -23.55
N TYR A 98 -4.68 0.90 -23.86
CA TYR A 98 -4.22 -0.45 -23.53
C TYR A 98 -3.50 -1.09 -24.71
N TYR A 99 -2.31 -1.67 -24.47
CA TYR A 99 -1.53 -2.33 -25.51
C TYR A 99 -0.70 -3.50 -24.97
N TYR A 100 -0.29 -4.35 -25.90
CA TYR A 100 0.65 -5.45 -25.71
C TYR A 100 1.48 -5.59 -26.97
N PHE A 101 2.48 -6.48 -26.97
CA PHE A 101 3.29 -6.72 -28.15
C PHE A 101 3.10 -8.14 -28.66
N GLU A 102 3.14 -8.29 -29.97
CA GLU A 102 3.26 -9.58 -30.66
C GLU A 102 4.61 -9.63 -31.35
N VAL A 103 5.29 -10.78 -31.21
CA VAL A 103 6.62 -11.01 -31.79
C VAL A 103 6.60 -12.32 -32.54
N ALA A 104 7.00 -12.26 -33.83
CA ALA A 104 7.12 -13.44 -34.67
C ALA A 104 8.58 -13.67 -35.10
N SER A 105 8.98 -14.95 -35.05
CA SER A 105 10.25 -15.42 -35.54
C SER A 105 10.04 -16.79 -36.23
N GLY A 106 10.01 -16.81 -37.56
CA GLY A 106 9.60 -17.98 -38.34
C GLY A 106 8.16 -18.39 -38.06
N LEU A 107 7.98 -19.60 -37.57
CA LEU A 107 6.66 -20.13 -37.18
C LEU A 107 6.37 -19.90 -35.70
N LEU A 108 7.32 -19.35 -34.91
CA LEU A 108 7.09 -19.01 -33.53
C LEU A 108 6.39 -17.66 -33.47
N HIS A 109 5.32 -17.64 -32.66
CA HIS A 109 4.54 -16.46 -32.36
C HIS A 109 4.36 -16.38 -30.87
N VAL A 110 4.72 -15.25 -30.26
CA VAL A 110 4.61 -15.03 -28.81
C VAL A 110 4.05 -13.62 -28.54
N PHE A 111 3.42 -13.50 -27.38
CA PHE A 111 2.92 -12.25 -26.85
C PHE A 111 3.87 -11.74 -25.75
N PHE A 112 3.93 -10.44 -25.59
CA PHE A 112 4.65 -9.80 -24.49
C PHE A 112 3.76 -8.72 -23.86
N ASP A 113 3.59 -8.82 -22.57
CA ASP A 113 2.81 -7.91 -21.72
C ASP A 113 3.60 -7.51 -20.47
N ARG A 114 2.99 -6.80 -19.53
CA ARG A 114 3.65 -6.40 -18.27
C ARG A 114 4.19 -7.57 -17.44
N TYR A 115 3.71 -8.77 -17.68
CA TYR A 115 4.16 -9.99 -16.98
C TYR A 115 5.25 -10.75 -17.76
N GLY A 116 5.63 -10.23 -18.93
CA GLY A 116 6.65 -10.81 -19.79
C GLY A 116 6.09 -11.67 -20.93
N VAL A 117 6.88 -12.63 -21.40
CA VAL A 117 6.57 -13.46 -22.56
C VAL A 117 5.49 -14.50 -22.25
N SER A 118 4.51 -14.63 -23.14
CA SER A 118 3.47 -15.65 -23.10
C SER A 118 3.24 -16.30 -24.47
N LYS A 119 2.68 -17.50 -24.49
CA LYS A 119 2.18 -18.16 -25.71
C LYS A 119 0.78 -17.71 -26.09
N GLU A 120 0.04 -17.15 -25.14
CA GLU A 120 -1.34 -16.72 -25.27
C GLU A 120 -1.48 -15.26 -24.89
N ARG A 121 -2.44 -14.56 -25.50
CA ARG A 121 -2.81 -13.20 -25.13
C ARG A 121 -3.42 -13.18 -23.73
N ARG A 122 -2.97 -12.25 -22.90
CA ARG A 122 -3.43 -12.09 -21.51
C ARG A 122 -3.90 -10.66 -21.29
N ASP A 123 -5.20 -10.42 -21.44
CA ASP A 123 -5.79 -9.06 -21.39
C ASP A 123 -5.61 -8.37 -20.03
N ALA A 124 -5.58 -9.11 -18.94
CA ALA A 124 -5.38 -8.59 -17.60
C ALA A 124 -3.98 -7.98 -17.37
N TYR A 125 -3.01 -8.30 -18.22
CA TYR A 125 -1.61 -7.85 -18.05
C TYR A 125 -1.15 -6.89 -19.14
N ARG A 126 -2.06 -6.33 -19.94
CA ARG A 126 -1.72 -5.31 -20.94
C ARG A 126 -1.04 -4.11 -20.30
N PHE A 127 -0.15 -3.47 -21.03
CA PHE A 127 0.33 -2.14 -20.68
C PHE A 127 -0.81 -1.14 -20.76
N CYS A 128 -0.76 -0.12 -19.92
CA CYS A 128 -1.75 0.96 -19.91
C CYS A 128 -1.03 2.30 -19.86
N ILE A 129 -1.51 3.25 -20.67
CA ILE A 129 -1.19 4.66 -20.58
C ILE A 129 -2.51 5.38 -20.28
N ILE A 130 -2.52 6.20 -19.26
CA ILE A 130 -3.66 7.06 -18.91
C ILE A 130 -3.25 8.49 -19.26
N PRO A 131 -3.72 9.06 -20.37
CA PRO A 131 -3.35 10.41 -20.77
C PRO A 131 -3.81 11.44 -19.73
N GLY A 132 -2.98 12.44 -19.46
CA GLY A 132 -3.24 13.43 -18.43
C GLY A 132 -3.01 12.98 -16.98
N PHE A 133 -2.64 11.70 -16.77
CA PHE A 133 -2.25 11.21 -15.45
C PHE A 133 -0.73 11.32 -15.28
N SER A 134 -0.31 12.05 -14.25
CA SER A 134 1.09 12.15 -13.88
C SER A 134 1.31 11.89 -12.40
N THR A 135 2.43 11.26 -12.08
CA THR A 135 2.89 11.09 -10.69
C THR A 135 3.72 12.31 -10.27
N PRO A 136 3.68 12.71 -8.99
CA PRO A 136 4.50 13.82 -8.51
C PRO A 136 6.00 13.57 -8.77
N GLU A 137 6.71 14.58 -9.29
CA GLU A 137 8.12 14.46 -9.64
C GLU A 137 9.00 14.01 -8.47
N TRP A 138 8.69 14.45 -7.26
CA TRP A 138 9.42 14.05 -6.07
C TRP A 138 9.38 12.53 -5.78
N SER A 139 8.34 11.82 -6.26
CA SER A 139 8.20 10.37 -6.01
C SER A 139 9.00 9.50 -6.98
N LYS A 140 9.45 10.09 -8.11
CA LYS A 140 10.13 9.36 -9.17
C LYS A 140 11.59 9.09 -8.81
N GLY A 141 11.86 7.84 -8.39
CA GLY A 141 13.20 7.41 -7.99
C GLY A 141 13.62 7.85 -6.59
N ALA A 142 12.70 8.36 -5.77
CA ALA A 142 12.99 8.80 -4.42
C ALA A 142 13.46 7.67 -3.49
N VAL A 143 14.43 7.96 -2.65
CA VAL A 143 14.90 7.08 -1.59
C VAL A 143 13.93 7.15 -0.42
N MET A 144 13.13 6.10 -0.22
CA MET A 144 12.17 6.00 0.87
C MET A 144 12.72 5.20 2.02
N TYR A 145 12.52 5.70 3.24
CA TYR A 145 12.85 5.00 4.48
C TYR A 145 11.57 4.72 5.27
N GLN A 146 11.24 3.44 5.44
CA GLN A 146 10.09 3.02 6.24
C GLN A 146 10.44 2.97 7.72
N ILE A 147 9.59 3.55 8.57
CA ILE A 147 9.78 3.60 10.02
C ILE A 147 8.63 2.88 10.73
N LEU A 148 8.95 1.78 11.42
CA LEU A 148 8.13 1.23 12.50
C LEU A 148 8.51 1.99 13.78
N VAL A 149 7.68 2.94 14.18
CA VAL A 149 8.04 3.97 15.18
C VAL A 149 8.42 3.36 16.52
N ASP A 150 7.65 2.40 17.05
CA ASP A 150 7.95 1.69 18.30
C ASP A 150 9.38 1.10 18.35
N ARG A 151 9.93 0.77 17.18
CA ARG A 151 11.23 0.09 17.03
C ARG A 151 12.33 0.98 16.47
N PHE A 152 12.14 2.31 16.42
CA PHE A 152 13.09 3.21 15.81
C PHE A 152 14.00 3.92 16.82
N TYR A 153 13.43 4.75 17.68
CA TYR A 153 14.16 5.44 18.75
C TYR A 153 13.20 6.04 19.78
N ASN A 154 13.45 5.82 21.08
CA ASN A 154 12.70 6.42 22.17
C ASN A 154 13.27 7.82 22.46
N GLY A 155 12.51 8.86 22.20
CA GLY A 155 12.89 10.25 22.41
C GLY A 155 12.24 10.89 23.63
N ASP A 156 11.10 10.34 24.09
CA ASP A 156 10.31 10.85 25.20
C ASP A 156 9.75 9.69 26.07
N PRO A 157 10.50 9.14 27.02
CA PRO A 157 10.05 8.03 27.85
C PRO A 157 8.77 8.29 28.66
N ALA A 158 8.28 9.53 28.71
CA ALA A 158 7.05 9.87 29.44
C ALA A 158 5.78 9.39 28.70
N ASN A 159 5.87 9.16 27.40
CA ASN A 159 4.75 8.67 26.61
C ASN A 159 4.76 7.14 26.39
N ASP A 160 5.73 6.43 26.94
CA ASP A 160 5.84 4.97 26.78
C ASP A 160 4.56 4.24 27.21
N VAL A 161 4.18 3.20 26.46
CA VAL A 161 3.19 2.22 26.90
C VAL A 161 3.75 1.48 28.12
N LEU A 162 2.96 1.40 29.18
CA LEU A 162 3.38 0.78 30.43
C LEU A 162 3.04 -0.72 30.47
N THR A 163 3.77 -1.47 31.28
CA THR A 163 3.40 -2.85 31.62
C THR A 163 2.07 -2.85 32.37
N ASP A 164 1.15 -3.76 32.00
CA ASP A 164 -0.20 -3.85 32.56
C ASP A 164 -1.05 -2.57 32.34
N GLU A 165 -0.81 -1.79 31.28
CA GLU A 165 -1.62 -0.61 30.98
C GLU A 165 -3.01 -1.00 30.47
N TYR A 166 -3.11 -2.03 29.65
CA TYR A 166 -4.34 -2.62 29.12
C TYR A 166 -4.11 -4.09 28.69
N TYR A 167 -5.19 -4.76 28.27
CA TYR A 167 -5.16 -6.16 27.84
C TYR A 167 -5.57 -6.28 26.37
N TYR A 168 -4.68 -6.85 25.53
CA TYR A 168 -4.94 -7.00 24.11
C TYR A 168 -4.44 -8.35 23.58
N ILE A 169 -5.26 -9.02 22.75
CA ILE A 169 -4.97 -10.35 22.17
C ILE A 169 -4.37 -11.32 23.20
N LYS A 170 -5.13 -11.57 24.27
CA LYS A 170 -4.81 -12.55 25.33
C LYS A 170 -3.56 -12.24 26.17
N THR A 171 -3.01 -11.05 26.08
CA THR A 171 -1.86 -10.63 26.88
C THR A 171 -1.99 -9.19 27.37
N PRO A 172 -1.51 -8.87 28.60
CA PRO A 172 -1.36 -7.48 28.98
C PRO A 172 -0.27 -6.80 28.15
N SER A 173 -0.37 -5.47 28.02
CA SER A 173 0.71 -4.66 27.45
C SER A 173 1.98 -4.80 28.29
N LYS A 174 3.15 -4.73 27.63
CA LYS A 174 4.45 -4.92 28.26
C LYS A 174 5.45 -3.92 27.72
N LYS A 175 5.98 -3.07 28.60
CA LYS A 175 7.14 -2.23 28.30
C LYS A 175 8.40 -3.08 28.28
N MET A 176 9.19 -2.97 27.23
CA MET A 176 10.49 -3.64 27.09
C MET A 176 11.58 -2.74 27.66
N GLU A 177 12.31 -3.26 28.64
CA GLU A 177 13.36 -2.50 29.37
C GLU A 177 14.69 -2.48 28.61
N ASP A 178 14.96 -3.52 27.82
CA ASP A 178 16.21 -3.65 27.05
C ASP A 178 15.94 -3.61 25.55
N TRP A 179 16.40 -2.55 24.88
CA TRP A 179 16.32 -2.40 23.41
C TRP A 179 17.06 -3.48 22.64
N ASN A 180 18.00 -4.18 23.23
CA ASN A 180 18.76 -5.24 22.58
C ASN A 180 18.09 -6.62 22.74
N GLN A 181 17.02 -6.72 23.52
CA GLN A 181 16.25 -7.94 23.63
C GLN A 181 15.49 -8.20 22.34
N CYS A 182 15.59 -9.42 21.79
CA CYS A 182 14.78 -9.81 20.65
C CYS A 182 13.30 -9.87 21.03
N PRO A 183 12.39 -9.43 20.15
CA PRO A 183 10.95 -9.63 20.32
C PRO A 183 10.62 -11.11 20.46
N SER A 184 9.57 -11.44 21.24
CA SER A 184 9.03 -12.79 21.28
C SER A 184 8.29 -13.16 19.99
N ASP A 185 8.00 -14.44 19.79
CA ASP A 185 7.24 -14.94 18.61
C ASP A 185 5.85 -14.31 18.49
N PHE A 186 5.29 -13.84 19.63
CA PHE A 186 4.01 -13.15 19.72
C PHE A 186 4.16 -11.81 20.42
N SER A 187 4.69 -10.83 19.70
CA SER A 187 5.17 -9.58 20.28
C SER A 187 4.26 -8.36 20.10
N VAL A 188 2.98 -8.53 19.70
CA VAL A 188 2.07 -7.40 19.41
C VAL A 188 1.86 -6.46 20.59
N GLY A 189 1.96 -6.98 21.81
CA GLY A 189 1.83 -6.23 23.07
C GLY A 189 3.17 -5.87 23.72
N GLU A 190 4.32 -6.10 23.06
CA GLU A 190 5.66 -5.74 23.56
C GLU A 190 6.10 -4.40 22.96
N PHE A 191 6.25 -3.38 23.78
CA PHE A 191 6.55 -2.00 23.36
C PHE A 191 7.97 -1.62 23.76
N TYR A 192 8.74 -1.14 22.78
CA TYR A 192 10.11 -0.65 22.98
C TYR A 192 10.14 0.87 23.25
N GLY A 193 9.01 1.54 23.06
CA GLY A 193 8.85 2.95 23.40
C GLY A 193 9.42 3.91 22.36
N GLY A 194 9.69 3.45 21.13
CA GLY A 194 10.00 4.37 20.04
C GLY A 194 8.83 5.32 19.77
N ASP A 195 9.12 6.60 19.49
CA ASP A 195 8.13 7.65 19.38
C ASP A 195 8.50 8.70 18.30
N LEU A 196 7.60 9.65 18.06
CA LEU A 196 7.81 10.71 17.06
C LEU A 196 8.86 11.75 17.53
N GLU A 197 9.09 11.91 18.83
CA GLU A 197 10.19 12.72 19.35
C GLU A 197 11.53 12.06 18.99
N GLY A 198 11.62 10.75 19.11
CA GLY A 198 12.77 9.96 18.66
C GLY A 198 13.04 10.11 17.17
N VAL A 199 11.98 10.08 16.35
CA VAL A 199 12.10 10.37 14.92
C VAL A 199 12.64 11.78 14.71
N ARG A 200 12.10 12.80 15.41
CA ARG A 200 12.57 14.18 15.33
C ARG A 200 14.06 14.31 15.62
N GLN A 201 14.53 13.66 16.68
CA GLN A 201 15.95 13.65 17.06
C GLN A 201 16.84 12.96 16.01
N LYS A 202 16.29 12.06 15.20
CA LYS A 202 17.01 11.31 14.14
C LYS A 202 16.87 11.90 12.74
N LEU A 203 16.19 13.05 12.55
CA LEU A 203 16.03 13.66 11.22
C LEU A 203 17.37 13.98 10.55
N GLY A 204 18.38 14.43 11.33
CA GLY A 204 19.74 14.65 10.80
C GLY A 204 20.42 13.37 10.32
N TYR A 205 20.22 12.25 11.02
CA TYR A 205 20.71 10.94 10.59
C TYR A 205 20.04 10.52 9.27
N LEU A 206 18.72 10.61 9.16
CA LEU A 206 17.98 10.26 7.95
C LEU A 206 18.41 11.12 6.75
N GLN A 207 18.57 12.43 6.95
CA GLN A 207 19.04 13.36 5.92
C GLN A 207 20.46 13.00 5.45
N ASN A 208 21.37 12.70 6.38
CA ASN A 208 22.75 12.31 6.04
C ASN A 208 22.82 10.95 5.33
N LEU A 209 21.85 10.07 5.57
CA LEU A 209 21.69 8.80 4.86
C LEU A 209 21.18 8.98 3.41
N GLY A 210 20.72 10.17 3.05
CA GLY A 210 20.17 10.47 1.73
C GLY A 210 18.70 10.09 1.58
N VAL A 211 17.95 10.01 2.70
CA VAL A 211 16.50 9.78 2.67
C VAL A 211 15.79 11.00 2.11
N GLU A 212 14.93 10.78 1.14
CA GLU A 212 14.11 11.81 0.50
C GLU A 212 12.64 11.73 0.95
N VAL A 213 12.19 10.53 1.34
CA VAL A 213 10.81 10.30 1.80
C VAL A 213 10.82 9.44 3.06
N ILE A 214 10.14 9.88 4.10
CA ILE A 214 9.87 9.09 5.29
C ILE A 214 8.47 8.48 5.13
N TYR A 215 8.40 7.15 5.09
CA TYR A 215 7.15 6.41 5.13
C TYR A 215 6.97 5.87 6.55
N PHE A 216 5.94 6.35 7.24
CA PHE A 216 5.57 5.86 8.56
C PHE A 216 4.63 4.65 8.46
N ASN A 217 4.94 3.58 9.19
CA ASN A 217 3.92 2.61 9.58
C ASN A 217 2.78 3.35 10.30
N PRO A 218 1.59 2.75 10.47
CA PRO A 218 0.47 3.46 11.06
C PRO A 218 0.82 4.22 12.34
N LEU A 219 0.36 5.47 12.46
CA LEU A 219 0.63 6.36 13.59
C LEU A 219 -0.59 6.62 14.47
N PHE A 220 -1.76 6.22 14.01
CA PHE A 220 -3.03 6.50 14.66
C PHE A 220 -3.19 5.70 15.96
N VAL A 221 -4.08 6.18 16.84
CA VAL A 221 -4.36 5.49 18.09
C VAL A 221 -4.66 4.02 17.84
N SER A 222 -3.97 3.13 18.54
CA SER A 222 -4.07 1.68 18.34
C SER A 222 -3.45 0.90 19.49
N PRO A 223 -4.03 -0.24 19.89
CA PRO A 223 -3.55 -1.04 21.02
C PRO A 223 -2.31 -1.88 20.75
N SER A 224 -1.91 -2.07 19.49
CA SER A 224 -0.69 -2.83 19.15
C SER A 224 0.52 -1.94 18.90
N ASN A 225 1.71 -2.53 18.96
CA ASN A 225 2.96 -1.84 18.62
C ASN A 225 3.10 -1.55 17.13
N HIS A 226 2.45 -2.34 16.25
CA HIS A 226 2.48 -2.15 14.79
C HIS A 226 1.38 -1.21 14.28
N LYS A 227 0.33 -0.99 15.06
CA LYS A 227 -0.79 -0.06 14.85
C LYS A 227 -1.62 -0.26 13.57
N TYR A 228 -1.63 -1.50 13.00
CA TYR A 228 -2.55 -1.84 11.90
C TYR A 228 -3.98 -2.14 12.36
N ASP A 229 -4.25 -2.11 13.65
CA ASP A 229 -5.53 -2.29 14.31
C ASP A 229 -6.04 -0.97 14.89
N ILE A 230 -6.32 -0.03 13.98
CA ILE A 230 -6.60 1.37 14.31
C ILE A 230 -7.82 1.51 15.19
N GLN A 231 -7.66 2.24 16.29
CA GLN A 231 -8.68 2.59 17.26
C GLN A 231 -9.34 3.94 16.96
N ASP A 232 -8.57 4.94 16.52
CA ASP A 232 -9.07 6.26 16.14
C ASP A 232 -8.26 6.84 14.99
N TYR A 233 -8.87 7.02 13.82
CA TYR A 233 -8.23 7.57 12.62
C TYR A 233 -8.03 9.09 12.65
N ASP A 234 -8.70 9.78 13.58
CA ASP A 234 -8.64 11.24 13.67
C ASP A 234 -7.43 11.76 14.42
N HIS A 235 -6.73 10.88 15.15
CA HIS A 235 -5.67 11.31 16.05
C HIS A 235 -4.43 10.42 15.99
N ILE A 236 -3.28 11.09 16.05
CA ILE A 236 -1.99 10.44 16.33
C ILE A 236 -2.03 9.83 17.71
N ASP A 237 -1.52 8.61 17.86
CA ASP A 237 -1.46 7.94 19.16
C ASP A 237 -0.64 8.75 20.16
N PRO A 238 -1.20 9.10 21.33
CA PRO A 238 -0.46 9.83 22.37
C PRO A 238 0.81 9.12 22.85
N HIS A 239 0.88 7.79 22.77
CA HIS A 239 2.11 7.04 23.04
C HIS A 239 3.21 7.23 21.99
N TYR A 240 2.86 7.74 20.81
CA TYR A 240 3.83 8.21 19.81
C TYR A 240 3.98 9.73 19.83
N GLY A 241 2.96 10.45 20.31
CA GLY A 241 2.89 11.89 20.33
C GLY A 241 3.18 12.50 21.70
N LYS A 242 2.16 13.11 22.30
CA LYS A 242 2.27 13.81 23.60
C LYS A 242 1.15 13.38 24.54
N ILE A 243 1.54 12.99 25.76
CA ILE A 243 0.63 12.78 26.87
C ILE A 243 0.78 13.99 27.81
N VAL A 244 -0.22 14.87 27.82
CA VAL A 244 -0.24 16.09 28.67
C VAL A 244 -1.10 15.92 29.93
N VAL A 245 -2.06 14.99 29.85
CA VAL A 245 -2.88 14.54 30.98
C VAL A 245 -2.65 13.05 31.17
N ASP A 246 -2.05 12.65 32.28
CA ASP A 246 -1.70 11.25 32.58
C ASP A 246 -2.29 10.82 33.91
N GLU A 247 -3.58 10.58 33.93
CA GLU A 247 -4.36 10.23 35.10
C GLU A 247 -4.93 8.81 35.01
N GLY A 248 -5.31 8.24 36.14
CA GLY A 248 -5.91 6.92 36.24
C GLY A 248 -4.92 5.84 36.68
N GLU A 249 -5.43 4.61 36.72
CA GLU A 249 -4.72 3.44 37.25
C GLU A 249 -4.42 2.44 36.14
N LEU A 250 -3.35 1.70 36.32
CA LEU A 250 -3.02 0.56 35.49
C LEU A 250 -4.05 -0.57 35.67
N LEU A 251 -4.18 -1.42 34.66
CA LEU A 251 -5.08 -2.57 34.75
C LEU A 251 -4.60 -3.54 35.84
N GLN A 252 -5.50 -3.94 36.72
CA GLN A 252 -5.16 -4.88 37.78
C GLN A 252 -4.81 -6.25 37.21
N SER A 253 -3.77 -6.86 37.72
CA SER A 253 -3.32 -8.20 37.30
C SER A 253 -4.46 -9.22 37.32
N GLY A 254 -4.60 -9.98 36.22
CA GLY A 254 -5.67 -10.98 36.04
C GLY A 254 -7.01 -10.41 35.56
N THR A 255 -7.12 -9.09 35.36
CA THR A 255 -8.28 -8.44 34.79
C THR A 255 -8.09 -8.31 33.27
N THR A 256 -9.15 -8.61 32.50
CA THR A 256 -9.16 -8.46 31.04
C THR A 256 -10.17 -7.41 30.56
N ASP A 257 -10.83 -6.74 31.49
CA ASP A 257 -11.85 -5.71 31.24
C ASP A 257 -11.18 -4.34 31.05
N ASN A 258 -10.97 -3.94 29.79
CA ASN A 258 -10.28 -2.70 29.45
C ASN A 258 -11.05 -1.43 29.85
N SER A 259 -12.35 -1.49 30.15
CA SER A 259 -13.08 -0.35 30.71
C SER A 259 -12.55 0.07 32.09
N LYS A 260 -11.79 -0.80 32.76
CA LYS A 260 -11.12 -0.55 34.05
C LYS A 260 -9.66 -0.12 33.89
N ALA A 261 -9.12 -0.13 32.71
CA ALA A 261 -7.79 0.38 32.40
C ALA A 261 -7.83 1.92 32.31
N THR A 262 -8.17 2.58 33.45
CA THR A 262 -8.55 3.99 33.44
C THR A 262 -7.42 4.93 33.02
N ARG A 263 -6.17 4.53 33.22
CA ARG A 263 -5.02 5.26 32.68
C ARG A 263 -4.93 5.18 31.17
N TYR A 264 -5.05 3.99 30.60
CA TYR A 264 -5.10 3.83 29.16
C TYR A 264 -6.26 4.59 28.55
N VAL A 265 -7.48 4.42 29.10
CA VAL A 265 -8.67 5.17 28.68
C VAL A 265 -8.38 6.67 28.67
N ASN A 266 -7.81 7.23 29.77
CA ASN A 266 -7.46 8.64 29.83
C ASN A 266 -6.44 9.02 28.74
N ARG A 267 -5.35 8.27 28.59
CA ARG A 267 -4.28 8.57 27.62
C ARG A 267 -4.79 8.64 26.20
N VAL A 268 -5.66 7.71 25.77
CA VAL A 268 -6.07 7.54 24.37
C VAL A 268 -7.43 8.16 24.00
N THR A 269 -8.17 8.68 24.98
CA THR A 269 -9.48 9.30 24.74
C THR A 269 -9.58 10.75 25.24
N ASN A 270 -8.62 11.21 26.05
CA ASN A 270 -8.59 12.60 26.50
C ASN A 270 -8.23 13.54 25.34
N ARG A 271 -9.11 14.52 25.06
CA ARG A 271 -8.94 15.43 23.92
C ARG A 271 -7.66 16.25 23.97
N GLU A 272 -7.21 16.63 25.15
CA GLU A 272 -5.96 17.40 25.30
C GLU A 272 -4.74 16.57 24.83
N ASN A 273 -4.69 15.27 25.15
CA ASN A 273 -3.65 14.36 24.69
C ASN A 273 -3.71 14.17 23.17
N LEU A 274 -4.92 13.93 22.65
CA LEU A 274 -5.16 13.70 21.23
C LEU A 274 -4.78 14.92 20.37
N GLU A 275 -5.21 16.12 20.79
CA GLU A 275 -4.91 17.36 20.08
C GLU A 275 -3.44 17.77 20.23
N ALA A 276 -2.83 17.57 21.39
CA ALA A 276 -1.39 17.80 21.60
C ALA A 276 -0.54 16.90 20.68
N SER A 277 -0.95 15.63 20.52
CA SER A 277 -0.27 14.68 19.64
C SER A 277 -0.42 15.08 18.16
N ASN A 278 -1.61 15.49 17.74
CA ASN A 278 -1.85 16.00 16.39
C ASN A 278 -1.04 17.28 16.12
N ALA A 279 -1.00 18.21 17.05
CA ALA A 279 -0.22 19.44 16.91
C ALA A 279 1.28 19.16 16.81
N PHE A 280 1.79 18.25 17.65
CA PHE A 280 3.17 17.81 17.60
C PHE A 280 3.54 17.15 16.27
N PHE A 281 2.66 16.30 15.73
CA PHE A 281 2.88 15.69 14.41
C PHE A 281 2.93 16.73 13.30
N ALA A 282 2.03 17.72 13.31
CA ALA A 282 2.06 18.83 12.34
C ALA A 282 3.38 19.62 12.40
N GLU A 283 3.95 19.80 13.60
CA GLU A 283 5.29 20.41 13.75
C GLU A 283 6.38 19.54 13.18
N LEU A 284 6.35 18.24 13.46
CA LEU A 284 7.32 17.28 12.95
C LEU A 284 7.31 17.25 11.40
N VAL A 285 6.14 17.23 10.78
CA VAL A 285 6.02 17.28 9.30
C VAL A 285 6.65 18.56 8.76
N ARG A 286 6.39 19.72 9.37
CA ARG A 286 7.04 20.98 8.97
C ARG A 286 8.57 20.92 9.08
N GLU A 287 9.10 20.29 10.13
CA GLU A 287 10.55 20.10 10.29
C GLU A 287 11.14 19.15 9.25
N ILE A 288 10.41 18.08 8.88
CA ILE A 288 10.79 17.15 7.82
C ILE A 288 10.84 17.88 6.48
N HIS A 289 9.80 18.67 6.16
CA HIS A 289 9.74 19.46 4.93
C HIS A 289 10.84 20.52 4.87
N ALA A 290 11.16 21.17 6.00
CA ALA A 290 12.26 22.15 6.06
C ALA A 290 13.64 21.55 5.74
N ARG A 291 13.78 20.21 5.84
CA ARG A 291 14.99 19.48 5.44
C ARG A 291 14.91 18.93 4.01
N GLY A 292 13.87 19.26 3.26
CA GLY A 292 13.65 18.80 1.88
C GLY A 292 13.13 17.38 1.77
N MET A 293 12.78 16.73 2.87
CA MET A 293 12.18 15.38 2.88
C MET A 293 10.65 15.43 2.79
N LYS A 294 10.05 14.35 2.34
CA LYS A 294 8.60 14.14 2.21
C LYS A 294 8.09 13.12 3.23
N VAL A 295 6.76 13.13 3.46
CA VAL A 295 6.10 12.25 4.43
C VAL A 295 4.99 11.47 3.77
N ILE A 296 4.98 10.15 3.97
CA ILE A 296 3.88 9.25 3.59
C ILE A 296 3.34 8.60 4.87
N LEU A 297 2.02 8.61 5.03
CA LEU A 297 1.30 7.87 6.05
C LEU A 297 0.78 6.53 5.55
N ASP A 298 0.60 5.58 6.46
CA ASP A 298 -0.06 4.30 6.20
C ASP A 298 -1.57 4.43 6.43
N GLY A 299 -2.35 4.24 5.37
CA GLY A 299 -3.81 4.26 5.37
C GLY A 299 -4.38 2.85 5.48
N VAL A 300 -4.68 2.40 6.69
CA VAL A 300 -5.29 1.10 6.97
C VAL A 300 -6.81 1.25 6.88
N PHE A 301 -7.34 1.34 5.67
CA PHE A 301 -8.76 1.63 5.43
C PHE A 301 -9.60 0.39 5.09
N ASN A 302 -9.02 -0.80 5.02
CA ASN A 302 -9.76 -2.04 4.80
C ASN A 302 -10.47 -2.57 6.07
N HIS A 303 -9.85 -2.37 7.22
CA HIS A 303 -10.32 -2.82 8.52
C HIS A 303 -9.88 -1.84 9.60
N CYS A 304 -10.46 -1.95 10.79
CA CYS A 304 -9.99 -1.24 11.99
C CYS A 304 -9.62 -2.25 13.10
N GLY A 305 -9.30 -1.77 14.28
CA GLY A 305 -9.12 -2.61 15.46
C GLY A 305 -10.43 -2.86 16.22
N SER A 306 -10.48 -3.90 17.05
CA SER A 306 -11.64 -4.15 17.93
C SER A 306 -11.84 -3.08 19.00
N PHE A 307 -10.81 -2.28 19.27
CA PHE A 307 -10.84 -1.13 20.20
C PHE A 307 -11.38 0.14 19.51
N ASN A 308 -11.64 0.11 18.20
CA ASN A 308 -12.02 1.28 17.42
C ASN A 308 -13.29 1.93 17.99
N LYS A 309 -13.29 3.28 18.06
CA LYS A 309 -14.38 4.08 18.62
C LYS A 309 -15.72 3.85 17.96
N TRP A 310 -15.75 3.47 16.69
CA TRP A 310 -17.00 3.19 15.97
C TRP A 310 -17.62 1.84 16.37
N LEU A 311 -16.78 0.88 16.80
CA LEU A 311 -17.24 -0.42 17.31
C LEU A 311 -17.37 -0.41 18.85
N ASP A 312 -16.38 0.09 19.54
CA ASP A 312 -16.19 0.17 21.00
C ASP A 312 -16.50 -1.14 21.75
N ARG A 313 -16.00 -2.27 21.18
CA ARG A 313 -16.19 -3.59 21.80
C ARG A 313 -15.63 -3.64 23.22
N GLU A 314 -14.52 -2.96 23.46
CA GLU A 314 -13.81 -2.96 24.73
C GLU A 314 -14.32 -1.89 25.71
N LYS A 315 -15.36 -1.10 25.35
CA LYS A 315 -15.99 -0.07 26.16
C LYS A 315 -15.05 1.04 26.64
N ILE A 316 -14.05 1.36 25.85
CA ILE A 316 -13.02 2.35 26.14
C ILE A 316 -13.59 3.77 26.03
N TYR A 317 -14.34 4.00 24.95
CA TYR A 317 -14.97 5.29 24.67
C TYR A 317 -16.24 5.50 25.49
N HIS A 318 -17.04 4.46 25.66
CA HIS A 318 -18.20 4.49 26.56
C HIS A 318 -17.80 4.82 28.00
N ALA A 319 -16.68 4.26 28.48
CA ALA A 319 -16.19 4.51 29.86
C ALA A 319 -15.81 5.98 30.10
N ASN A 320 -15.36 6.71 29.09
CA ASN A 320 -14.96 8.12 29.20
C ASN A 320 -16.17 9.08 29.17
N GLY A 321 -17.31 8.69 28.64
CA GLY A 321 -18.56 9.48 28.66
C GLY A 321 -18.49 10.79 27.87
N GLY A 322 -18.11 10.80 26.64
CA GLY A 322 -18.04 11.99 25.78
C GLY A 322 -18.06 11.62 24.30
N TYR A 323 -18.34 10.36 24.06
CA TYR A 323 -18.39 9.77 22.73
C TYR A 323 -19.74 9.10 22.50
N GLU A 324 -20.15 8.99 21.25
CA GLU A 324 -21.32 8.21 20.86
C GLU A 324 -21.07 6.71 21.14
N ASP A 325 -22.12 5.98 21.47
CA ASP A 325 -22.04 4.54 21.67
C ASP A 325 -21.59 3.84 20.37
N GLY A 326 -20.60 2.97 20.47
CA GLY A 326 -20.10 2.19 19.35
C GLY A 326 -21.14 1.15 18.87
N ALA A 327 -20.95 0.67 17.64
CA ALA A 327 -21.83 -0.29 16.98
C ALA A 327 -21.98 -1.64 17.71
N PHE A 328 -21.03 -1.99 18.57
CA PHE A 328 -21.05 -3.19 19.41
C PHE A 328 -21.92 -2.99 20.67
N LEU A 329 -22.10 -1.75 21.13
CA LEU A 329 -22.83 -1.45 22.35
C LEU A 329 -24.30 -1.15 22.09
N SER A 330 -24.65 -0.57 20.94
CA SER A 330 -26.00 -0.18 20.58
C SER A 330 -26.35 -0.46 19.13
N LYS A 331 -27.55 -0.96 18.87
CA LYS A 331 -28.11 -1.10 17.53
C LYS A 331 -28.45 0.27 16.91
N GLU A 332 -28.70 1.26 17.72
CA GLU A 332 -29.00 2.64 17.35
C GLU A 332 -27.73 3.49 17.18
N SER A 333 -26.56 2.89 17.31
CA SER A 333 -25.27 3.57 17.09
C SER A 333 -25.22 4.21 15.69
N PRO A 334 -24.75 5.46 15.58
CA PRO A 334 -24.55 6.10 14.27
C PRO A 334 -23.50 5.37 13.41
N TYR A 335 -22.72 4.50 14.02
CA TYR A 335 -21.69 3.71 13.34
C TYR A 335 -22.16 2.29 12.98
N ARG A 336 -23.44 1.98 13.13
CA ARG A 336 -23.95 0.62 12.92
C ARG A 336 -23.72 0.10 11.51
N SER A 337 -23.90 0.96 10.50
CA SER A 337 -23.68 0.62 9.08
C SER A 337 -22.20 0.42 8.71
N PHE A 338 -21.27 0.87 9.58
CA PHE A 338 -19.82 0.77 9.30
C PHE A 338 -19.30 -0.67 9.34
N PHE A 339 -20.09 -1.60 9.89
CA PHE A 339 -19.73 -3.01 10.06
C PHE A 339 -20.82 -3.93 9.54
N GLY A 340 -20.41 -5.05 8.90
CA GLY A 340 -21.31 -6.13 8.53
C GLY A 340 -21.54 -7.06 9.73
N PHE A 341 -22.77 -7.08 10.28
CA PHE A 341 -23.13 -7.98 11.37
C PHE A 341 -23.86 -9.21 10.81
N ARG A 342 -23.31 -10.40 11.05
CA ARG A 342 -23.82 -11.69 10.51
C ARG A 342 -25.03 -12.22 11.26
N ASP A 343 -25.15 -11.91 12.55
CA ASP A 343 -26.24 -12.38 13.41
C ASP A 343 -26.77 -11.27 14.32
N GLU A 344 -27.87 -10.67 13.91
CA GLU A 344 -28.56 -9.66 14.73
C GLU A 344 -29.30 -10.24 15.93
N ASN A 345 -29.58 -11.55 15.93
CA ASN A 345 -30.26 -12.20 17.05
C ASN A 345 -29.29 -12.51 18.20
N GLY A 346 -28.00 -12.60 17.90
CA GLY A 346 -26.94 -12.77 18.91
C GLY A 346 -26.56 -11.50 19.67
N TRP A 347 -27.24 -10.38 19.42
CA TRP A 347 -26.98 -9.12 20.09
C TRP A 347 -27.31 -9.20 21.60
N PRO A 348 -26.47 -8.66 22.53
CA PRO A 348 -25.23 -7.90 22.29
C PRO A 348 -23.93 -8.74 22.35
N ASP A 349 -23.99 -10.02 22.55
CA ASP A 349 -22.82 -10.93 22.71
C ASP A 349 -22.15 -11.25 21.36
N ASN A 350 -21.77 -10.23 20.64
CA ASN A 350 -21.64 -10.37 19.23
C ASN A 350 -20.20 -10.26 18.74
N THR A 351 -19.54 -11.40 18.58
CA THR A 351 -18.39 -11.56 17.68
C THR A 351 -18.83 -11.84 16.23
N SER A 352 -20.12 -11.64 15.91
CA SER A 352 -20.73 -11.99 14.63
C SER A 352 -20.58 -10.91 13.57
N TYR A 353 -19.76 -9.89 13.78
CA TYR A 353 -19.38 -8.97 12.72
C TYR A 353 -18.29 -9.58 11.83
N GLU A 354 -18.20 -9.10 10.60
CA GLU A 354 -17.16 -9.53 9.67
C GLU A 354 -15.79 -9.00 10.09
N GLY A 355 -14.83 -9.91 10.18
CA GLY A 355 -13.42 -9.60 10.39
C GLY A 355 -12.60 -9.83 9.14
N TRP A 356 -11.51 -9.07 8.95
CA TRP A 356 -10.53 -9.37 7.93
C TRP A 356 -9.90 -10.74 8.22
N TRP A 357 -10.01 -11.67 7.26
CA TRP A 357 -9.64 -13.09 7.42
C TRP A 357 -10.31 -13.76 8.65
N ASP A 358 -11.53 -13.38 8.97
CA ASP A 358 -12.31 -13.84 10.12
C ASP A 358 -11.66 -13.56 11.51
N TYR A 359 -10.66 -12.66 11.58
CA TYR A 359 -10.15 -12.18 12.86
C TYR A 359 -11.11 -11.18 13.50
N ASP A 360 -11.63 -11.52 14.67
CA ASP A 360 -12.53 -10.65 15.45
C ASP A 360 -11.85 -9.40 16.02
N THR A 361 -10.51 -9.41 16.09
CA THR A 361 -9.68 -8.27 16.46
C THR A 361 -9.47 -7.26 15.35
N LEU A 362 -9.84 -7.61 14.10
CA LEU A 362 -9.68 -6.79 12.89
C LEU A 362 -11.02 -6.64 12.15
N PRO A 363 -12.00 -5.91 12.72
CA PRO A 363 -13.29 -5.68 12.09
C PRO A 363 -13.16 -5.08 10.69
N LYS A 364 -13.76 -5.73 9.69
CA LYS A 364 -13.79 -5.24 8.31
C LYS A 364 -14.71 -4.04 8.20
N LEU A 365 -14.28 -3.01 7.47
CA LEU A 365 -15.09 -1.83 7.19
C LEU A 365 -16.02 -2.09 6.00
N ASN A 366 -17.30 -1.74 6.16
CA ASN A 366 -18.38 -2.07 5.22
C ASN A 366 -18.68 -0.92 4.26
N TYR A 367 -17.86 -0.76 3.24
CA TYR A 367 -18.05 0.28 2.21
C TYR A 367 -19.20 0.00 1.24
N GLU A 368 -19.66 -1.27 1.16
CA GLU A 368 -20.70 -1.66 0.20
C GLU A 368 -22.07 -1.14 0.61
N ASP A 369 -22.32 -1.04 1.93
CA ASP A 369 -23.63 -0.69 2.48
C ASP A 369 -23.62 0.61 3.32
N SER A 370 -22.47 1.32 3.40
CA SER A 370 -22.34 2.55 4.19
C SER A 370 -21.68 3.70 3.43
N GLU A 371 -22.50 4.60 2.92
CA GLU A 371 -22.06 5.85 2.30
C GLU A 371 -21.43 6.79 3.35
N GLU A 372 -21.97 6.78 4.58
CA GLU A 372 -21.45 7.58 5.70
C GLU A 372 -20.03 7.17 6.08
N LEU A 373 -19.71 5.87 6.06
CA LEU A 373 -18.35 5.39 6.27
C LEU A 373 -17.42 5.87 5.16
N TYR A 374 -17.87 5.76 3.91
CA TYR A 374 -17.10 6.19 2.75
C TYR A 374 -16.73 7.67 2.86
N ASP A 375 -17.72 8.53 3.15
CA ASP A 375 -17.52 9.96 3.32
C ASP A 375 -16.61 10.28 4.52
N TYR A 376 -16.76 9.53 5.61
CA TYR A 376 -15.88 9.70 6.79
C TYR A 376 -14.42 9.42 6.44
N ILE A 377 -14.15 8.30 5.80
CA ILE A 377 -12.78 7.92 5.40
C ILE A 377 -12.19 8.89 4.37
N LEU A 378 -12.98 9.39 3.42
CA LEU A 378 -12.53 10.46 2.52
C LEU A 378 -12.17 11.73 3.30
N GLY A 379 -12.98 12.09 4.31
CA GLY A 379 -12.68 13.20 5.21
C GLY A 379 -11.36 13.02 5.96
N ILE A 380 -11.09 11.81 6.48
CA ILE A 380 -9.81 11.46 7.11
C ILE A 380 -8.66 11.58 6.11
N ALA A 381 -8.82 11.00 4.92
CA ALA A 381 -7.78 11.05 3.90
C ALA A 381 -7.44 12.50 3.51
N ALA A 382 -8.44 13.35 3.34
CA ALA A 382 -8.28 14.76 3.03
C ALA A 382 -7.67 15.55 4.20
N LYS A 383 -8.08 15.26 5.45
CA LYS A 383 -7.57 15.93 6.65
C LYS A 383 -6.05 15.89 6.73
N TRP A 384 -5.44 14.74 6.60
CA TRP A 384 -4.01 14.55 6.82
C TRP A 384 -3.14 15.10 5.69
N VAL A 385 -3.66 15.18 4.46
CA VAL A 385 -2.94 15.82 3.33
C VAL A 385 -3.17 17.32 3.24
N SER A 386 -4.04 17.87 4.09
CA SER A 386 -4.39 19.30 4.13
C SER A 386 -3.77 20.01 5.33
N ALA A 387 -3.99 21.31 5.44
CA ALA A 387 -3.60 22.10 6.61
C ALA A 387 -4.24 21.52 7.88
N PRO A 388 -3.51 21.48 9.01
CA PRO A 388 -2.13 21.97 9.22
C PRO A 388 -1.05 20.91 8.98
N TYR A 389 -1.41 19.70 8.59
CA TYR A 389 -0.51 18.53 8.54
C TYR A 389 0.32 18.49 7.25
N TYR A 390 -0.31 18.67 6.07
CA TYR A 390 0.34 18.69 4.76
C TYR A 390 1.20 17.44 4.48
N VAL A 391 0.73 16.26 4.86
CA VAL A 391 1.39 15.00 4.49
C VAL A 391 1.38 14.85 2.97
N ASP A 392 2.46 14.35 2.37
CA ASP A 392 2.65 14.33 0.92
C ASP A 392 1.93 13.17 0.23
N GLY A 393 1.48 12.17 0.97
CA GLY A 393 0.75 11.05 0.39
C GLY A 393 0.40 9.94 1.37
N TRP A 394 -0.31 8.95 0.83
CA TRP A 394 -0.74 7.74 1.51
C TRP A 394 -0.14 6.49 0.89
N ARG A 395 0.31 5.57 1.71
CA ARG A 395 0.42 4.15 1.35
C ARG A 395 -0.86 3.47 1.81
N LEU A 396 -1.60 2.86 0.91
CA LEU A 396 -2.85 2.18 1.24
C LEU A 396 -2.54 0.71 1.57
N ASP A 397 -2.86 0.32 2.81
CA ASP A 397 -2.74 -1.07 3.24
C ASP A 397 -3.88 -1.91 2.68
N VAL A 398 -3.61 -3.20 2.39
CA VAL A 398 -4.61 -4.18 1.89
C VAL A 398 -5.48 -3.62 0.75
N CYS A 399 -4.86 -3.09 -0.29
CA CYS A 399 -5.55 -2.56 -1.48
C CYS A 399 -6.17 -3.67 -2.37
N LEU A 400 -6.35 -4.88 -1.85
CA LEU A 400 -6.74 -6.08 -2.60
C LEU A 400 -8.18 -6.09 -3.11
N LEU A 401 -9.07 -5.34 -2.47
CA LEU A 401 -10.51 -5.50 -2.71
C LEU A 401 -11.03 -4.70 -3.89
N TYR A 402 -10.33 -3.69 -4.36
CA TYR A 402 -11.01 -2.74 -5.23
C TYR A 402 -10.50 -2.59 -6.65
N THR A 403 -9.26 -2.86 -7.00
CA THR A 403 -8.88 -2.63 -8.40
C THR A 403 -7.48 -3.09 -8.82
N SER A 404 -6.60 -3.51 -7.93
CA SER A 404 -5.25 -3.77 -8.38
C SER A 404 -5.14 -5.15 -9.02
N PRO A 405 -4.83 -5.22 -10.34
CA PRO A 405 -4.45 -6.47 -10.98
C PRO A 405 -3.01 -6.86 -10.60
N SER A 406 -2.52 -6.47 -9.40
CA SER A 406 -1.19 -6.88 -8.97
C SER A 406 -1.11 -8.40 -8.89
N PRO A 407 -0.20 -9.04 -9.64
CA PRO A 407 -0.05 -10.49 -9.61
C PRO A 407 0.39 -11.04 -8.25
N ARG A 408 1.01 -10.22 -7.41
CA ARG A 408 1.38 -10.60 -6.04
C ARG A 408 0.18 -10.85 -5.15
N ASP A 409 -0.87 -10.13 -5.38
CA ASP A 409 -2.04 -10.13 -4.52
C ASP A 409 -2.97 -11.30 -4.85
N ARG A 410 -3.02 -11.73 -6.12
CA ARG A 410 -3.81 -12.88 -6.57
C ARG A 410 -3.26 -14.25 -6.15
N GLN A 411 -2.01 -14.35 -5.72
CA GLN A 411 -1.43 -15.61 -5.25
C GLN A 411 -1.72 -15.92 -3.77
N LYS A 412 -2.36 -14.99 -3.06
CA LYS A 412 -2.67 -15.13 -1.62
C LYS A 412 -4.17 -15.20 -1.30
N SER A 413 -5.02 -15.11 -2.32
CA SER A 413 -6.48 -15.30 -2.18
C SER A 413 -6.91 -16.70 -2.56
#